data_9870688cda24d58f9019a39d98d067e5
#
_entry.id   9870688cda24d58f9019a39d98d067e5
#
_cell.length_a   1.000
_cell.length_b   1.000
_cell.length_c   1.000
_cell.angle_alpha   90.00
_cell.angle_beta   90.00
_cell.angle_gamma   90.00
#
_symmetry.space_group_name_H-M   'P 1'
#
loop_
_entity.id
_entity.type
_entity.pdbx_description
1 polymer ?
#
loop_
_entity_poly.entity_id
_entity_poly.type
_entity_poly.pdbx_seq_one_letter_code
_entity_poly.pdbx_strand_id
1 'polypeptide(L)'
;MNKDVQKMIARILQDIRVEMTDEFDRNFERQAFFSEAWQRRKSPTRPGGSILIDTGRLRRSVSCRTTENSITFYTDLPYAAIHNDGGEIKVTKKMKRYFWHKYYEATGSFGRRKNGEPRKDKRTVQLATEAEFWKFMALKKEGSMIKIPRRRFLGVSPEVEKAVREIIEENITEYFNVEFDIRRK
;
A
#
# COMPACT_ATOMS: atom_id res chain seq x y z
N MET A 1 -38.61 4.60 5.43
CA MET A 1 -37.59 5.65 5.62
C MET A 1 -37.94 6.81 4.70
N ASN A 2 -37.88 8.06 5.15
CA ASN A 2 -38.18 9.25 4.33
C ASN A 2 -37.18 9.31 3.13
N LYS A 3 -37.69 9.61 1.91
CA LYS A 3 -36.88 9.71 0.70
C LYS A 3 -35.73 10.74 0.80
N ASP A 4 -35.93 11.80 1.56
CA ASP A 4 -34.90 12.84 1.73
C ASP A 4 -33.78 12.37 2.65
N VAL A 5 -34.09 11.59 3.69
CA VAL A 5 -33.08 10.93 4.52
C VAL A 5 -32.28 9.91 3.72
N GLN A 6 -32.92 9.16 2.82
CA GLN A 6 -32.20 8.23 1.93
C GLN A 6 -31.23 8.96 1.01
N LYS A 7 -31.64 10.10 0.43
CA LYS A 7 -30.75 10.92 -0.40
C LYS A 7 -29.57 11.47 0.39
N MET A 8 -29.80 11.94 1.63
CA MET A 8 -28.73 12.41 2.51
C MET A 8 -27.72 11.29 2.79
N ILE A 9 -28.18 10.10 3.18
CA ILE A 9 -27.30 8.94 3.43
C ILE A 9 -26.50 8.59 2.16
N ALA A 10 -27.14 8.56 1.00
CA ALA A 10 -26.47 8.26 -0.27
C ALA A 10 -25.38 9.30 -0.59
N ARG A 11 -25.61 10.58 -0.30
CA ARG A 11 -24.62 11.65 -0.46
C ARG A 11 -23.45 11.46 0.51
N ILE A 12 -23.70 11.24 1.80
CA ILE A 12 -22.68 10.97 2.81
C ILE A 12 -21.79 9.79 2.37
N LEU A 13 -22.39 8.68 1.94
CA LEU A 13 -21.64 7.51 1.49
C LEU A 13 -20.81 7.81 0.23
N GLN A 14 -21.31 8.65 -0.66
CA GLN A 14 -20.57 9.06 -1.86
C GLN A 14 -19.35 9.94 -1.47
N ASP A 15 -19.52 10.88 -0.54
CA ASP A 15 -18.43 11.75 -0.10
C ASP A 15 -17.37 10.96 0.67
N ILE A 16 -17.77 10.04 1.56
CA ILE A 16 -16.86 9.09 2.21
C ILE A 16 -16.12 8.26 1.16
N ARG A 17 -16.80 7.79 0.12
CA ARG A 17 -16.19 7.03 -0.96
C ARG A 17 -15.08 7.80 -1.65
N VAL A 18 -15.35 9.04 -2.04
CA VAL A 18 -14.40 9.89 -2.77
C VAL A 18 -13.20 10.19 -1.86
N GLU A 19 -13.44 10.72 -0.68
CA GLU A 19 -12.41 11.23 0.20
C GLU A 19 -11.53 10.11 0.78
N MET A 20 -12.15 9.02 1.24
CA MET A 20 -11.38 7.89 1.77
C MET A 20 -10.62 7.11 0.68
N THR A 21 -11.13 7.08 -0.55
CA THR A 21 -10.35 6.48 -1.67
C THR A 21 -9.08 7.29 -1.91
N ASP A 22 -9.17 8.60 -1.91
CA ASP A 22 -8.03 9.51 -2.08
C ASP A 22 -7.05 9.41 -0.90
N GLU A 23 -7.55 9.39 0.34
CA GLU A 23 -6.71 9.24 1.52
C GLU A 23 -5.95 7.89 1.55
N PHE A 24 -6.59 6.79 1.19
CA PHE A 24 -5.91 5.49 1.08
C PHE A 24 -4.88 5.47 -0.05
N ASP A 25 -5.13 6.16 -1.15
CA ASP A 25 -4.15 6.34 -2.22
C ASP A 25 -2.94 7.18 -1.77
N ARG A 26 -3.18 8.28 -1.04
CA ARG A 26 -2.14 9.13 -0.44
C ARG A 26 -1.25 8.39 0.56
N ASN A 27 -1.73 7.33 1.23
CA ASN A 27 -0.90 6.50 2.10
C ASN A 27 0.32 5.92 1.35
N PHE A 28 0.14 5.56 0.09
CA PHE A 28 1.26 5.09 -0.75
C PHE A 28 2.26 6.20 -1.10
N GLU A 29 1.80 7.43 -1.30
CA GLU A 29 2.66 8.58 -1.57
C GLU A 29 3.46 8.99 -0.34
N ARG A 30 2.77 9.09 0.80
CA ARG A 30 3.39 9.39 2.11
C ARG A 30 4.30 8.28 2.60
N GLN A 31 4.15 7.03 2.09
CA GLN A 31 4.77 5.81 2.60
C GLN A 31 4.46 5.60 4.09
N ALA A 32 3.20 5.84 4.45
CA ALA A 32 2.66 5.83 5.80
C ALA A 32 1.18 5.42 5.75
N PHE A 33 0.63 4.98 6.87
CA PHE A 33 -0.80 4.90 7.07
C PHE A 33 -1.20 6.07 7.96
N PHE A 34 -1.73 7.11 7.35
CA PHE A 34 -1.92 8.41 7.98
C PHE A 34 -0.64 8.91 8.67
N SER A 35 -0.58 8.93 10.00
CA SER A 35 0.59 9.35 10.78
C SER A 35 1.63 8.24 11.02
N GLU A 36 1.25 6.95 10.81
CA GLU A 36 2.12 5.79 11.05
C GLU A 36 3.04 5.54 9.85
N ALA A 37 4.30 5.97 9.94
CA ALA A 37 5.28 5.76 8.87
C ALA A 37 5.62 4.29 8.66
N TRP A 38 5.71 3.85 7.39
CA TRP A 38 6.07 2.47 7.08
C TRP A 38 7.54 2.19 7.32
N GLN A 39 7.82 1.01 7.89
CA GLN A 39 9.18 0.54 8.04
C GLN A 39 9.91 0.50 6.70
N ARG A 40 11.09 1.14 6.64
CA ARG A 40 11.92 1.19 5.44
C ARG A 40 12.31 -0.22 4.96
N ARG A 41 12.53 -0.32 3.66
CA ARG A 41 12.95 -1.57 3.01
C ARG A 41 14.38 -1.92 3.46
N LYS A 42 14.59 -3.18 3.88
CA LYS A 42 15.93 -3.72 4.18
C LYS A 42 16.60 -4.32 2.95
N SER A 43 15.83 -4.69 1.92
CA SER A 43 16.35 -5.25 0.68
C SER A 43 17.09 -4.17 -0.14
N PRO A 44 18.28 -4.46 -0.69
CA PRO A 44 19.03 -3.54 -1.56
C PRO A 44 18.43 -3.43 -2.96
N THR A 45 17.42 -4.25 -3.28
CA THR A 45 16.73 -4.19 -4.57
C THR A 45 15.97 -2.88 -4.70
N ARG A 46 16.16 -2.15 -5.80
CA ARG A 46 15.53 -0.85 -6.07
C ARG A 46 15.85 0.21 -5.01
N PRO A 47 17.12 0.60 -4.83
CA PRO A 47 17.49 1.67 -3.92
C PRO A 47 16.78 2.98 -4.29
N GLY A 48 16.24 3.69 -3.31
CA GLY A 48 15.45 4.91 -3.52
C GLY A 48 14.04 4.71 -4.05
N GLY A 49 13.63 3.47 -4.36
CA GLY A 49 12.27 3.17 -4.81
C GLY A 49 11.25 3.26 -3.67
N SER A 50 10.05 3.77 -3.98
CA SER A 50 8.95 3.87 -3.03
C SER A 50 8.53 2.50 -2.49
N ILE A 51 8.15 2.45 -1.22
CA ILE A 51 7.68 1.24 -0.55
C ILE A 51 6.29 0.89 -1.10
N LEU A 52 6.03 -0.40 -1.35
CA LEU A 52 4.79 -0.95 -1.89
C LEU A 52 4.39 -0.43 -3.28
N ILE A 53 5.18 0.46 -3.90
CA ILE A 53 4.97 0.92 -5.27
C ILE A 53 6.09 0.34 -6.15
N ASP A 54 5.78 -0.70 -6.90
CA ASP A 54 6.63 -1.23 -7.97
C ASP A 54 6.03 -0.89 -9.33
N THR A 55 5.05 -1.65 -9.74
CA THR A 55 4.22 -1.38 -10.93
C THR A 55 3.00 -0.52 -10.62
N GLY A 56 2.78 -0.18 -9.36
CA GLY A 56 1.58 0.49 -8.86
C GLY A 56 0.35 -0.42 -8.78
N ARG A 57 0.48 -1.73 -9.06
CA ARG A 57 -0.66 -2.66 -9.06
C ARG A 57 -1.37 -2.71 -7.71
N LEU A 58 -0.64 -2.76 -6.59
CA LEU A 58 -1.23 -2.78 -5.25
C LEU A 58 -1.99 -1.47 -4.96
N ARG A 59 -1.38 -0.33 -5.24
CA ARG A 59 -2.00 0.99 -5.08
C ARG A 59 -3.31 1.08 -5.85
N ARG A 60 -3.32 0.71 -7.13
CA ARG A 60 -4.52 0.76 -7.99
C ARG A 60 -5.54 -0.33 -7.72
N SER A 61 -5.24 -1.31 -6.87
CA SER A 61 -6.16 -2.40 -6.55
C SER A 61 -7.11 -2.08 -5.41
N VAL A 62 -6.88 -0.99 -4.67
CA VAL A 62 -7.80 -0.55 -3.64
C VAL A 62 -9.11 -0.12 -4.30
N SER A 63 -10.17 -0.74 -3.91
CA SER A 63 -11.51 -0.55 -4.45
C SER A 63 -12.52 -0.40 -3.32
N CYS A 64 -13.73 0.05 -3.63
CA CYS A 64 -14.80 0.13 -2.65
C CYS A 64 -16.11 -0.42 -3.21
N ARG A 65 -16.94 -0.93 -2.33
CA ARG A 65 -18.33 -1.33 -2.58
C ARG A 65 -19.24 -0.55 -1.65
N THR A 66 -20.25 0.07 -2.20
CA THR A 66 -21.26 0.81 -1.47
C THR A 66 -22.59 0.04 -1.50
N THR A 67 -23.27 -0.02 -0.37
CA THR A 67 -24.65 -0.49 -0.23
C THR A 67 -25.54 0.71 0.18
N GLU A 68 -26.81 0.46 0.51
CA GLU A 68 -27.73 1.54 0.92
C GLU A 68 -27.27 2.31 2.17
N ASN A 69 -26.50 1.67 3.08
CA ASN A 69 -26.12 2.21 4.36
C ASN A 69 -24.68 1.90 4.81
N SER A 70 -23.87 1.36 3.91
CA SER A 70 -22.47 1.02 4.24
C SER A 70 -21.54 1.17 3.04
N ILE A 71 -20.28 1.38 3.35
CA ILE A 71 -19.18 1.35 2.39
C ILE A 71 -18.09 0.42 2.89
N THR A 72 -17.56 -0.41 2.02
CA THR A 72 -16.47 -1.35 2.31
C THR A 72 -15.33 -1.11 1.34
N PHE A 73 -14.15 -0.80 1.85
CA PHE A 73 -12.92 -0.71 1.07
C PHE A 73 -12.18 -2.05 1.12
N TYR A 74 -11.68 -2.51 -0.01
CA TYR A 74 -11.04 -3.82 -0.15
C TYR A 74 -10.02 -3.86 -1.28
N THR A 75 -9.29 -4.94 -1.37
CA THR A 75 -8.43 -5.30 -2.50
C THR A 75 -8.48 -6.81 -2.73
N ASP A 76 -8.54 -7.23 -3.98
CA ASP A 76 -8.60 -8.65 -4.37
C ASP A 76 -7.21 -9.27 -4.57
N LEU A 77 -6.13 -8.53 -4.32
CA LEU A 77 -4.78 -9.04 -4.50
C LEU A 77 -4.38 -9.99 -3.36
N PRO A 78 -4.02 -11.25 -3.65
CA PRO A 78 -3.76 -12.25 -2.63
C PRO A 78 -2.56 -11.93 -1.73
N TYR A 79 -1.66 -11.05 -2.17
CA TYR A 79 -0.51 -10.62 -1.37
C TYR A 79 -0.76 -9.31 -0.60
N ALA A 80 -1.92 -8.71 -0.74
CA ALA A 80 -2.24 -7.44 -0.08
C ALA A 80 -2.26 -7.57 1.45
N ALA A 81 -2.91 -8.61 1.97
CA ALA A 81 -3.04 -8.85 3.40
C ALA A 81 -1.67 -8.96 4.09
N ILE A 82 -0.71 -9.73 3.53
CA ILE A 82 0.62 -9.88 4.13
C ILE A 82 1.41 -8.57 4.18
N HIS A 83 1.16 -7.65 3.26
CA HIS A 83 1.76 -6.32 3.31
C HIS A 83 1.03 -5.39 4.29
N ASN A 84 -0.30 -5.43 4.30
CA ASN A 84 -1.15 -4.61 5.16
C ASN A 84 -0.92 -4.93 6.64
N ASP A 85 -0.97 -6.21 6.99
CA ASP A 85 -1.00 -6.69 8.37
C ASP A 85 0.37 -7.17 8.87
N GLY A 86 1.31 -7.37 7.94
CA GLY A 86 2.57 -8.02 8.21
C GLY A 86 2.40 -9.52 8.40
N GLY A 87 3.47 -10.19 8.78
CA GLY A 87 3.43 -11.62 9.05
C GLY A 87 4.67 -12.36 8.60
N GLU A 88 4.54 -13.66 8.36
CA GLU A 88 5.65 -14.51 7.97
C GLU A 88 5.31 -15.34 6.74
N ILE A 89 6.27 -15.47 5.84
CA ILE A 89 6.17 -16.29 4.64
C ILE A 89 7.12 -17.46 4.75
N LYS A 90 6.59 -18.67 4.60
CA LYS A 90 7.38 -19.91 4.60
C LYS A 90 8.16 -20.02 3.28
N VAL A 91 9.49 -20.21 3.37
CA VAL A 91 10.36 -20.40 2.21
C VAL A 91 10.01 -21.72 1.51
N THR A 92 9.68 -21.64 0.23
CA THR A 92 9.35 -22.78 -0.62
C THR A 92 10.44 -23.07 -1.66
N LYS A 93 10.45 -24.28 -2.22
CA LYS A 93 11.33 -24.65 -3.36
C LYS A 93 11.18 -23.69 -4.55
N LYS A 94 9.92 -23.25 -4.83
CA LYS A 94 9.63 -22.30 -5.90
C LYS A 94 10.29 -20.94 -5.63
N MET A 95 10.21 -20.45 -4.39
CA MET A 95 10.86 -19.18 -3.99
C MET A 95 12.39 -19.30 -4.11
N LYS A 96 12.99 -20.39 -3.67
CA LYS A 96 14.43 -20.61 -3.80
C LYS A 96 14.89 -20.60 -5.27
N ARG A 97 14.15 -21.25 -6.17
CA ARG A 97 14.42 -21.19 -7.61
C ARG A 97 14.34 -19.77 -8.16
N TYR A 98 13.34 -19.00 -7.75
CA TYR A 98 13.21 -17.59 -8.10
C TYR A 98 14.39 -16.77 -7.58
N PHE A 99 14.84 -16.96 -6.34
CA PHE A 99 15.97 -16.24 -5.77
C PHE A 99 17.28 -16.56 -6.51
N TRP A 100 17.49 -17.82 -6.88
CA TRP A 100 18.63 -18.21 -7.72
C TRP A 100 18.56 -17.58 -9.12
N HIS A 101 17.39 -17.55 -9.73
CA HIS A 101 17.20 -16.87 -11.01
C HIS A 101 17.60 -15.39 -10.91
N LYS A 102 17.13 -14.68 -9.88
CA LYS A 102 17.48 -13.28 -9.63
C LYS A 102 18.97 -13.07 -9.35
N TYR A 103 19.61 -13.99 -8.67
CA TYR A 103 21.05 -13.97 -8.47
C TYR A 103 21.81 -14.05 -9.80
N TYR A 104 21.46 -15.00 -10.66
CA TYR A 104 22.11 -15.15 -11.97
C TYR A 104 21.79 -13.98 -12.91
N GLU A 105 20.60 -13.45 -12.88
CA GLU A 105 20.23 -12.23 -13.62
C GLU A 105 21.11 -11.04 -13.21
N ALA A 106 21.29 -10.80 -11.93
CA ALA A 106 22.12 -9.73 -11.41
C ALA A 106 23.60 -9.93 -11.77
N THR A 107 24.16 -11.13 -11.56
CA THR A 107 25.56 -11.43 -11.87
C THR A 107 25.85 -11.45 -13.37
N GLY A 108 24.92 -11.89 -14.19
CA GLY A 108 25.02 -11.86 -15.66
C GLY A 108 25.00 -10.42 -16.22
N SER A 109 24.47 -9.47 -15.46
CA SER A 109 24.35 -8.05 -15.86
C SER A 109 25.54 -7.19 -15.42
N PHE A 110 26.59 -7.78 -14.82
CA PHE A 110 27.80 -7.03 -14.43
C PHE A 110 28.50 -6.44 -15.64
N GLY A 111 28.81 -5.16 -15.59
CA GLY A 111 29.76 -4.55 -16.53
C GLY A 111 31.15 -5.21 -16.35
N ARG A 112 31.78 -5.70 -17.45
CA ARG A 112 33.07 -6.35 -17.39
C ARG A 112 34.15 -5.50 -18.02
N ARG A 113 35.39 -5.62 -17.52
CA ARG A 113 36.61 -5.07 -18.10
C ARG A 113 37.08 -6.00 -19.23
N LYS A 114 38.05 -5.53 -20.03
CA LYS A 114 38.68 -6.34 -21.10
C LYS A 114 39.30 -7.65 -20.61
N ASN A 115 39.76 -7.68 -19.35
CA ASN A 115 40.30 -8.86 -18.69
C ASN A 115 39.24 -9.79 -18.07
N GLY A 116 37.94 -9.52 -18.30
CA GLY A 116 36.83 -10.32 -17.79
C GLY A 116 36.39 -10.01 -16.37
N GLU A 117 37.13 -9.19 -15.60
CA GLU A 117 36.76 -8.81 -14.25
C GLU A 117 35.57 -7.84 -14.22
N PRO A 118 34.72 -7.88 -13.17
CA PRO A 118 33.65 -6.90 -13.00
C PRO A 118 34.19 -5.47 -12.93
N ARG A 119 33.49 -4.53 -13.55
CA ARG A 119 33.79 -3.10 -13.40
C ARG A 119 33.45 -2.64 -12.00
N LYS A 120 34.16 -1.63 -11.50
CA LYS A 120 33.90 -0.99 -10.21
C LYS A 120 33.04 0.29 -10.37
N ASP A 121 32.17 0.34 -11.39
CA ASP A 121 31.23 1.44 -11.54
C ASP A 121 30.02 1.27 -10.60
N LYS A 122 29.32 2.38 -10.36
CA LYS A 122 28.20 2.44 -9.41
C LYS A 122 27.11 1.41 -9.70
N ARG A 123 26.84 1.14 -10.99
CA ARG A 123 25.83 0.16 -11.42
C ARG A 123 26.28 -1.27 -11.08
N THR A 124 27.52 -1.64 -11.39
CA THR A 124 28.04 -2.98 -11.11
C THR A 124 28.13 -3.23 -9.60
N VAL A 125 28.54 -2.24 -8.80
CA VAL A 125 28.53 -2.32 -7.33
C VAL A 125 27.10 -2.56 -6.80
N GLN A 126 26.12 -1.82 -7.32
CA GLN A 126 24.71 -2.02 -6.95
C GLN A 126 24.22 -3.43 -7.29
N LEU A 127 24.50 -3.92 -8.50
CA LEU A 127 24.14 -5.27 -8.94
C LEU A 127 24.83 -6.35 -8.09
N ALA A 128 26.07 -6.14 -7.67
CA ALA A 128 26.78 -7.05 -6.77
C ALA A 128 26.08 -7.13 -5.39
N THR A 129 25.68 -6.00 -4.84
CA THR A 129 24.93 -5.95 -3.58
C THR A 129 23.58 -6.66 -3.70
N GLU A 130 22.88 -6.48 -4.82
CA GLU A 130 21.64 -7.22 -5.11
C GLU A 130 21.86 -8.72 -5.26
N ALA A 131 22.93 -9.11 -5.96
CA ALA A 131 23.29 -10.51 -6.13
C ALA A 131 23.59 -11.20 -4.78
N GLU A 132 24.34 -10.57 -3.90
CA GLU A 132 24.59 -11.09 -2.56
C GLU A 132 23.31 -11.27 -1.75
N PHE A 133 22.40 -10.30 -1.81
CA PHE A 133 21.08 -10.41 -1.19
C PHE A 133 20.29 -11.60 -1.72
N TRP A 134 20.23 -11.76 -3.05
CA TRP A 134 19.49 -12.89 -3.66
C TRP A 134 20.12 -14.23 -3.34
N LYS A 135 21.47 -14.31 -3.30
CA LYS A 135 22.20 -15.49 -2.87
C LYS A 135 21.87 -15.85 -1.43
N PHE A 136 21.89 -14.87 -0.52
CA PHE A 136 21.50 -15.06 0.87
C PHE A 136 20.07 -15.60 0.99
N MET A 137 19.13 -15.05 0.22
CA MET A 137 17.74 -15.52 0.20
C MET A 137 17.61 -16.95 -0.36
N ALA A 138 18.36 -17.29 -1.41
CA ALA A 138 18.36 -18.61 -2.02
C ALA A 138 18.95 -19.71 -1.12
N LEU A 139 19.92 -19.34 -0.28
CA LEU A 139 20.55 -20.26 0.68
C LEU A 139 19.69 -20.53 1.94
N LYS A 140 18.63 -19.77 2.17
CA LYS A 140 17.72 -20.04 3.30
C LYS A 140 17.21 -21.48 3.25
N LYS A 141 17.10 -22.09 4.45
CA LYS A 141 16.54 -23.45 4.58
C LYS A 141 15.08 -23.44 4.11
N GLU A 142 14.71 -24.45 3.31
CA GLU A 142 13.31 -24.67 2.98
C GLU A 142 12.48 -24.87 4.26
N GLY A 143 11.31 -24.27 4.31
CA GLY A 143 10.48 -24.25 5.51
C GLY A 143 10.80 -23.18 6.54
N SER A 144 11.95 -22.47 6.43
CA SER A 144 12.22 -21.31 7.30
C SER A 144 11.27 -20.15 6.99
N MET A 145 11.12 -19.25 7.96
CA MET A 145 10.19 -18.12 7.85
C MET A 145 10.93 -16.85 7.44
N ILE A 146 10.29 -16.07 6.56
CA ILE A 146 10.70 -14.71 6.20
C ILE A 146 9.69 -13.76 6.79
N LYS A 147 10.14 -12.91 7.73
CA LYS A 147 9.28 -11.89 8.34
C LYS A 147 9.03 -10.74 7.38
N ILE A 148 7.77 -10.46 7.11
CA ILE A 148 7.30 -9.31 6.35
C ILE A 148 6.81 -8.26 7.34
N PRO A 149 7.39 -7.05 7.35
CA PRO A 149 6.93 -6.01 8.25
C PRO A 149 5.55 -5.51 7.82
N ARG A 150 4.73 -5.19 8.82
CA ARG A 150 3.46 -4.52 8.61
C ARG A 150 3.68 -3.16 7.94
N ARG A 151 2.92 -2.93 6.88
CA ARG A 151 2.84 -1.67 6.15
C ARG A 151 1.39 -1.43 5.78
N ARG A 152 0.64 -1.02 6.78
CA ARG A 152 -0.79 -0.78 6.64
C ARG A 152 -1.04 0.29 5.59
N PHE A 153 -1.92 0.05 4.66
CA PHE A 153 -2.36 1.00 3.64
C PHE A 153 -3.88 1.09 3.56
N LEU A 154 -4.59 0.13 4.18
CA LEU A 154 -6.04 0.02 4.22
C LEU A 154 -6.48 -0.47 5.60
N GLY A 155 -7.58 0.08 6.12
CA GLY A 155 -8.17 -0.36 7.38
C GLY A 155 -8.73 0.79 8.20
N VAL A 156 -9.13 0.48 9.44
CA VAL A 156 -9.71 1.44 10.39
C VAL A 156 -8.65 1.91 11.37
N SER A 157 -8.62 3.21 11.65
CA SER A 157 -7.79 3.83 12.69
C SER A 157 -8.53 5.05 13.28
N PRO A 158 -8.07 5.61 14.41
CA PRO A 158 -8.66 6.84 14.93
C PRO A 158 -8.69 7.99 13.92
N GLU A 159 -7.70 8.10 13.05
CA GLU A 159 -7.66 9.12 12.00
C GLU A 159 -8.72 8.86 10.93
N VAL A 160 -8.93 7.59 10.51
CA VAL A 160 -10.01 7.21 9.59
C VAL A 160 -11.36 7.51 10.20
N GLU A 161 -11.57 7.13 11.46
CA GLU A 161 -12.83 7.39 12.18
C GLU A 161 -13.10 8.88 12.30
N LYS A 162 -12.06 9.68 12.58
CA LYS A 162 -12.17 11.14 12.65
C LYS A 162 -12.55 11.72 11.28
N ALA A 163 -11.86 11.35 10.21
CA ALA A 163 -12.15 11.84 8.87
C ALA A 163 -13.59 11.49 8.43
N VAL A 164 -14.01 10.25 8.66
CA VAL A 164 -15.38 9.83 8.35
C VAL A 164 -16.41 10.61 9.18
N ARG A 165 -16.14 10.87 10.45
CA ARG A 165 -17.02 11.68 11.31
C ARG A 165 -17.13 13.11 10.79
N GLU A 166 -16.04 13.75 10.43
CA GLU A 166 -16.01 15.10 9.87
C GLU A 166 -16.87 15.19 8.60
N ILE A 167 -16.74 14.23 7.68
CA ILE A 167 -17.56 14.16 6.46
C ILE A 167 -19.06 14.04 6.80
N ILE A 168 -19.40 13.21 7.79
CA ILE A 168 -20.79 13.02 8.23
C ILE A 168 -21.34 14.33 8.84
N GLU A 169 -20.58 14.97 9.72
CA GLU A 169 -20.96 16.23 10.39
C GLU A 169 -21.17 17.37 9.39
N GLU A 170 -20.28 17.51 8.40
CA GLU A 170 -20.41 18.49 7.34
C GLU A 170 -21.68 18.29 6.51
N ASN A 171 -21.94 17.06 6.06
CA ASN A 171 -23.15 16.74 5.30
C ASN A 171 -24.44 16.95 6.10
N ILE A 172 -24.44 16.58 7.39
CA ILE A 172 -25.59 16.81 8.27
C ILE A 172 -25.82 18.32 8.46
N THR A 173 -24.76 19.08 8.70
CA THR A 173 -24.84 20.54 8.87
C THR A 173 -25.38 21.21 7.61
N GLU A 174 -24.91 20.83 6.42
CA GLU A 174 -25.44 21.35 5.16
C GLU A 174 -26.92 21.00 4.97
N TYR A 175 -27.32 19.77 5.29
CA TYR A 175 -28.72 19.33 5.15
C TYR A 175 -29.69 20.05 6.10
N PHE A 176 -29.23 20.34 7.32
CA PHE A 176 -30.03 21.04 8.33
C PHE A 176 -29.76 22.54 8.40
N ASN A 177 -29.03 23.10 7.47
CA ASN A 177 -28.78 24.54 7.40
C ASN A 177 -30.10 25.25 6.98
N VAL A 178 -30.99 25.41 7.98
CA VAL A 178 -32.23 26.12 7.81
C VAL A 178 -31.90 27.60 7.99
N GLU A 179 -31.95 28.37 6.91
CA GLU A 179 -31.95 29.85 7.00
C GLU A 179 -33.23 30.27 7.69
N PHE A 180 -33.12 30.68 8.95
CA PHE A 180 -34.19 31.32 9.68
C PHE A 180 -34.32 32.78 9.18
N ASP A 181 -35.12 32.99 8.13
CA ASP A 181 -35.52 34.35 7.71
C ASP A 181 -36.62 34.87 8.66
N ILE A 182 -36.23 35.55 9.72
CA ILE A 182 -37.17 36.18 10.65
C ILE A 182 -37.60 37.50 10.02
N ARG A 183 -38.67 37.48 9.21
CA ARG A 183 -39.33 38.71 8.74
C ARG A 183 -40.17 39.26 9.87
N ARG A 184 -39.67 40.29 10.56
CA ARG A 184 -40.51 41.13 11.40
C ARG A 184 -41.45 41.92 10.49
N LYS A 185 -42.79 41.72 10.61
CA LYS A 185 -43.81 42.61 10.07
C LYS A 185 -43.93 43.86 10.93
#